data_77bd827c992b84dfff9be4dfcc7c913b
#
_entry.id   77bd827c992b84dfff9be4dfcc7c913b
#
_cell.length_a   1.000
_cell.length_b   1.000
_cell.length_c   1.000
_cell.angle_alpha   90.00
_cell.angle_beta   90.00
_cell.angle_gamma   90.00
#
_symmetry.space_group_name_H-M   'P 1'
#
loop_
_entity.id
_entity.type
_entity.pdbx_description
1 polymer ?
#
loop_
_entity_poly.entity_id
_entity_poly.type
_entity_poly.pdbx_seq_one_letter_code
_entity_poly.pdbx_strand_id
1 'polypeptide(L)'
;MSKLKRNIIQFTYDIEEFIVEIKEEINGKEYTNFSSDKKLIGYIERQIEKIGEAINQIQKLDKDILLQINNNKSYWENIKGMRNRLIHEYWGTSIEMLYEISVYELDELLSYMLKIRDEMESLNQKIWK
;
A
#
# COMPACT_ATOMS: atom_id res chain seq x y z
N MET A 1 -14.58 1.43 20.57
CA MET A 1 -13.38 0.99 19.82
C MET A 1 -12.14 1.63 20.46
N SER A 2 -11.08 0.88 20.64
CA SER A 2 -9.84 1.38 21.22
C SER A 2 -9.15 2.37 20.28
N LYS A 3 -8.31 3.23 20.84
CA LYS A 3 -7.48 4.15 20.07
C LYS A 3 -6.59 3.40 19.07
N LEU A 4 -6.02 2.26 19.51
CA LEU A 4 -5.17 1.41 18.67
C LEU A 4 -5.92 0.96 17.42
N LYS A 5 -7.12 0.41 17.57
CA LYS A 5 -7.94 -0.07 16.44
C LYS A 5 -8.34 1.06 15.51
N ARG A 6 -8.72 2.23 16.04
CA ARG A 6 -9.05 3.40 15.23
C ARG A 6 -7.86 3.85 14.40
N ASN A 7 -6.66 3.84 14.98
CA ASN A 7 -5.45 4.23 14.26
C ASN A 7 -5.13 3.25 13.15
N ILE A 8 -5.25 1.95 13.39
CA ILE A 8 -5.04 0.93 12.35
C ILE A 8 -6.04 1.12 11.21
N ILE A 9 -7.32 1.28 11.53
CA ILE A 9 -8.37 1.51 10.53
C ILE A 9 -8.06 2.76 9.72
N GLN A 10 -7.63 3.84 10.37
CA GLN A 10 -7.30 5.09 9.67
C GLN A 10 -6.15 4.87 8.68
N PHE A 11 -5.11 4.13 9.06
CA PHE A 11 -4.01 3.82 8.14
C PHE A 11 -4.48 3.01 6.94
N THR A 12 -5.45 2.09 7.12
CA THR A 12 -5.99 1.34 5.98
C THR A 12 -6.74 2.26 5.01
N TYR A 13 -7.47 3.26 5.50
CA TYR A 13 -8.13 4.26 4.65
C TYR A 13 -7.12 5.14 3.93
N ASP A 14 -6.05 5.52 4.61
CA ASP A 14 -4.99 6.33 3.99
C ASP A 14 -4.35 5.56 2.83
N ILE A 15 -4.05 4.28 3.05
CA ILE A 15 -3.47 3.42 2.02
C ILE A 15 -4.43 3.26 0.83
N GLU A 16 -5.71 3.02 1.10
CA GLU A 16 -6.73 2.95 0.05
C GLU A 16 -6.75 4.23 -0.78
N GLU A 17 -6.73 5.39 -0.13
CA GLU A 17 -6.71 6.68 -0.82
C GLU A 17 -5.47 6.82 -1.71
N PHE A 18 -4.30 6.47 -1.20
CA PHE A 18 -3.07 6.51 -2.01
C PHE A 18 -3.15 5.58 -3.22
N ILE A 19 -3.71 4.39 -3.05
CA ILE A 19 -3.89 3.43 -4.15
C ILE A 19 -4.85 3.98 -5.19
N VAL A 20 -5.99 4.51 -4.76
CA VAL A 20 -7.00 5.08 -5.68
C VAL A 20 -6.40 6.24 -6.46
N GLU A 21 -5.65 7.12 -5.81
CA GLU A 21 -4.99 8.25 -6.47
C GLU A 21 -3.99 7.79 -7.53
N ILE A 22 -3.19 6.77 -7.22
CA ILE A 22 -2.26 6.19 -8.20
C ILE A 22 -3.02 5.62 -9.39
N LYS A 23 -4.07 4.86 -9.13
CA LYS A 23 -4.85 4.21 -10.19
C LYS A 23 -5.55 5.23 -11.09
N GLU A 24 -6.06 6.30 -10.54
CA GLU A 24 -6.66 7.39 -11.31
C GLU A 24 -5.63 8.05 -12.23
N GLU A 25 -4.44 8.34 -11.72
CA GLU A 25 -3.39 8.99 -12.50
C GLU A 25 -2.83 8.10 -13.61
N ILE A 26 -2.77 6.79 -13.38
CA ILE A 26 -2.19 5.86 -14.35
C ILE A 26 -3.22 5.29 -15.33
N ASN A 27 -4.51 5.51 -15.08
CA ASN A 27 -5.59 4.95 -15.88
C ASN A 27 -5.46 5.34 -17.36
N GLY A 28 -5.48 4.33 -18.23
CA GLY A 28 -5.41 4.53 -19.66
C GLY A 28 -4.02 4.92 -20.19
N LYS A 29 -3.02 4.99 -19.34
CA LYS A 29 -1.66 5.35 -19.77
C LYS A 29 -0.85 4.10 -20.10
N GLU A 30 -0.32 4.07 -21.31
CA GLU A 30 0.63 3.04 -21.72
C GLU A 30 2.00 3.33 -21.15
N TYR A 31 2.85 2.31 -21.07
CA TYR A 31 4.19 2.44 -20.52
C TYR A 31 5.00 3.57 -21.19
N THR A 32 4.89 3.70 -22.51
CA THR A 32 5.63 4.73 -23.25
C THR A 32 5.29 6.15 -22.79
N ASN A 33 4.00 6.40 -22.54
CA ASN A 33 3.55 7.69 -22.03
C ASN A 33 3.93 7.89 -20.57
N PHE A 34 3.81 6.85 -19.77
CA PHE A 34 4.20 6.87 -18.36
C PHE A 34 5.70 7.15 -18.21
N SER A 35 6.54 6.44 -18.95
CA SER A 35 7.99 6.50 -18.79
C SER A 35 8.59 7.86 -19.15
N SER A 36 7.86 8.66 -19.93
CA SER A 36 8.31 10.01 -20.33
C SER A 36 7.73 11.11 -19.46
N ASP A 37 6.86 10.80 -18.52
CA ASP A 37 6.18 11.79 -17.66
C ASP A 37 6.86 11.86 -16.28
N LYS A 38 7.85 12.74 -16.17
CA LYS A 38 8.64 12.89 -14.94
C LYS A 38 7.83 13.33 -13.74
N LYS A 39 6.83 14.19 -13.94
CA LYS A 39 5.97 14.65 -12.84
C LYS A 39 5.12 13.53 -12.29
N LEU A 40 4.56 12.73 -13.19
CA LEU A 40 3.76 11.57 -12.80
C LEU A 40 4.61 10.54 -12.07
N ILE A 41 5.80 10.24 -12.57
CA ILE A 41 6.71 9.30 -11.92
C ILE A 41 7.02 9.75 -10.50
N GLY A 42 7.38 11.01 -10.32
CA GLY A 42 7.68 11.56 -9.00
C GLY A 42 6.49 11.53 -8.06
N TYR A 43 5.29 11.81 -8.58
CA TYR A 43 4.05 11.74 -7.81
C TYR A 43 3.79 10.32 -7.31
N ILE A 44 3.90 9.34 -8.20
CA ILE A 44 3.64 7.93 -7.86
C ILE A 44 4.70 7.40 -6.88
N GLU A 45 5.96 7.76 -7.06
CA GLU A 45 7.02 7.39 -6.11
C GLU A 45 6.69 7.87 -4.69
N ARG A 46 6.21 9.09 -4.55
CA ARG A 46 5.82 9.64 -3.24
C ARG A 46 4.62 8.90 -2.65
N GLN A 47 3.65 8.55 -3.48
CA GLN A 47 2.49 7.79 -3.01
C GLN A 47 2.89 6.39 -2.53
N ILE A 48 3.77 5.72 -3.26
CA ILE A 48 4.29 4.40 -2.87
C ILE A 48 5.08 4.49 -1.56
N GLU A 49 5.88 5.54 -1.40
CA GLU A 49 6.61 5.79 -0.16
C GLU A 49 5.64 5.92 1.03
N LYS A 50 4.55 6.67 0.85
CA LYS A 50 3.53 6.84 1.89
C LYS A 50 2.82 5.53 2.22
N ILE A 51 2.56 4.71 1.21
CA ILE A 51 1.96 3.37 1.41
C ILE A 51 2.88 2.52 2.29
N GLY A 52 4.16 2.44 1.94
CA GLY A 52 5.13 1.67 2.72
C GLY A 52 5.24 2.14 4.15
N GLU A 53 5.25 3.46 4.35
CA GLU A 53 5.29 4.05 5.70
C GLU A 53 4.04 3.72 6.50
N ALA A 54 2.86 3.79 5.89
CA ALA A 54 1.61 3.47 6.57
C ALA A 54 1.55 1.99 6.97
N ILE A 55 2.01 1.08 6.10
CA ILE A 55 2.12 -0.35 6.45
C ILE A 55 3.06 -0.54 7.64
N ASN A 56 4.17 0.17 7.63
CA ASN A 56 5.12 0.12 8.76
C ASN A 56 4.47 0.58 10.07
N GLN A 57 3.64 1.62 10.02
CA GLN A 57 2.91 2.10 11.18
C GLN A 57 1.89 1.07 11.69
N ILE A 58 1.16 0.41 10.79
CA ILE A 58 0.25 -0.67 11.17
C ILE A 58 1.02 -1.77 11.89
N GLN A 59 2.16 -2.17 11.35
CA GLN A 59 2.98 -3.22 11.95
C GLN A 59 3.46 -2.81 13.36
N LYS A 60 3.83 -1.56 13.57
CA LYS A 60 4.23 -1.07 14.90
C LYS A 60 3.10 -1.10 15.90
N LEU A 61 1.87 -0.83 15.45
CA LEU A 61 0.70 -0.82 16.32
C LEU A 61 0.23 -2.24 16.67
N ASP A 62 0.27 -3.15 15.70
CA ASP A 62 -0.12 -4.55 15.89
C ASP A 62 0.68 -5.40 14.89
N LYS A 63 1.77 -6.00 15.37
CA LYS A 63 2.66 -6.79 14.51
C LYS A 63 2.02 -8.06 13.95
N ASP A 64 0.95 -8.54 14.57
CA ASP A 64 0.32 -9.80 14.18
C ASP A 64 -0.77 -9.63 13.13
N ILE A 65 -1.39 -8.46 13.03
CA ILE A 65 -2.53 -8.27 12.13
C ILE A 65 -2.18 -8.50 10.66
N LEU A 66 -1.02 -8.05 10.22
CA LEU A 66 -0.60 -8.24 8.84
C LEU A 66 -0.43 -9.73 8.52
N LEU A 67 0.18 -10.48 9.42
CA LEU A 67 0.41 -11.91 9.24
C LEU A 67 -0.88 -12.73 9.34
N GLN A 68 -1.88 -12.24 10.07
CA GLN A 68 -3.21 -12.87 10.09
C GLN A 68 -3.91 -12.72 8.74
N ILE A 69 -3.73 -11.59 8.08
CA ILE A 69 -4.36 -11.32 6.79
C ILE A 69 -3.65 -12.03 5.65
N ASN A 70 -2.31 -12.02 5.68
CA ASN A 70 -1.47 -12.77 4.75
C ASN A 70 -0.24 -13.24 5.53
N ASN A 71 -0.11 -14.54 5.72
CA ASN A 71 0.97 -15.11 6.53
C ASN A 71 2.34 -15.13 5.86
N ASN A 72 2.46 -14.58 4.66
CA ASN A 72 3.72 -14.46 3.95
C ASN A 72 4.48 -13.22 4.44
N LYS A 73 5.41 -13.42 5.36
CA LYS A 73 6.22 -12.34 5.91
C LYS A 73 6.98 -11.57 4.83
N SER A 74 7.48 -12.27 3.82
CA SER A 74 8.21 -11.62 2.71
C SER A 74 7.33 -10.65 1.94
N TYR A 75 6.04 -10.95 1.79
CA TYR A 75 5.12 -10.03 1.14
C TYR A 75 5.11 -8.66 1.84
N TRP A 76 4.93 -8.66 3.17
CA TRP A 76 4.86 -7.41 3.93
C TRP A 76 6.21 -6.68 3.95
N GLU A 77 7.31 -7.41 4.06
CA GLU A 77 8.64 -6.79 3.97
C GLU A 77 8.86 -6.14 2.60
N ASN A 78 8.40 -6.78 1.53
CA ASN A 78 8.49 -6.21 0.19
C ASN A 78 7.63 -4.96 0.03
N ILE A 79 6.42 -4.94 0.60
CA ILE A 79 5.56 -3.76 0.56
C ILE A 79 6.21 -2.59 1.30
N LYS A 80 6.72 -2.82 2.51
CA LYS A 80 7.43 -1.77 3.26
C LYS A 80 8.66 -1.27 2.53
N GLY A 81 9.35 -2.16 1.84
CA GLY A 81 10.58 -1.87 1.13
C GLY A 81 10.43 -1.41 -0.32
N MET A 82 9.21 -1.22 -0.82
CA MET A 82 9.00 -0.86 -2.24
C MET A 82 9.80 0.37 -2.66
N ARG A 83 9.83 1.39 -1.83
CA ARG A 83 10.62 2.60 -2.11
C ARG A 83 12.10 2.27 -2.26
N ASN A 84 12.63 1.43 -1.36
CA ASN A 84 14.04 1.05 -1.40
C ASN A 84 14.37 0.24 -2.64
N ARG A 85 13.47 -0.65 -3.08
CA ARG A 85 13.63 -1.38 -4.35
C ARG A 85 13.73 -0.40 -5.51
N LEU A 86 12.86 0.62 -5.55
CA LEU A 86 12.84 1.62 -6.62
C LEU A 86 14.13 2.45 -6.64
N ILE A 87 14.65 2.80 -5.47
CA ILE A 87 15.88 3.58 -5.35
C ILE A 87 17.11 2.78 -5.79
N HIS A 88 17.18 1.50 -5.42
CA HIS A 88 18.30 0.64 -5.75
C HIS A 88 18.33 0.22 -7.22
N GLU A 89 17.19 0.27 -7.91
CA GLU A 89 17.04 -0.06 -9.33
C GLU A 89 17.24 1.16 -10.22
N TYR A 90 18.16 2.02 -9.88
CA TYR A 90 18.28 3.42 -10.28
C TYR A 90 18.45 3.67 -11.80
N TRP A 91 18.88 2.68 -12.59
CA TRP A 91 19.32 2.93 -13.97
C TRP A 91 18.34 2.44 -15.04
N GLY A 92 17.07 2.69 -14.89
CA GLY A 92 16.05 2.42 -15.90
C GLY A 92 15.06 1.31 -15.54
N THR A 93 15.48 0.32 -14.76
CA THR A 93 14.59 -0.74 -14.28
C THR A 93 13.58 -0.23 -13.26
N SER A 94 13.91 0.84 -12.54
CA SER A 94 13.05 1.40 -11.52
C SER A 94 11.74 1.98 -12.10
N ILE A 95 11.77 2.58 -13.29
CA ILE A 95 10.58 3.15 -13.94
C ILE A 95 9.64 2.03 -14.38
N GLU A 96 10.20 0.97 -14.96
CA GLU A 96 9.45 -0.20 -15.39
C GLU A 96 8.80 -0.90 -14.18
N MET A 97 9.56 -1.10 -13.11
CA MET A 97 9.06 -1.67 -11.86
C MET A 97 7.95 -0.80 -11.26
N LEU A 98 8.13 0.52 -11.26
CA LEU A 98 7.12 1.46 -10.76
C LEU A 98 5.81 1.32 -11.52
N TYR A 99 5.87 1.22 -12.84
CA TYR A 99 4.70 1.02 -13.68
C TYR A 99 4.01 -0.31 -13.34
N GLU A 100 4.77 -1.39 -13.23
CA GLU A 100 4.22 -2.71 -12.90
C GLU A 100 3.55 -2.73 -11.52
N ILE A 101 4.17 -2.12 -10.52
CA ILE A 101 3.58 -1.99 -9.19
C ILE A 101 2.24 -1.24 -9.29
N SER A 102 2.24 -0.12 -9.98
CA SER A 102 1.05 0.75 -10.09
C SER A 102 -0.11 0.09 -10.81
N VAL A 103 0.17 -0.75 -11.80
CA VAL A 103 -0.86 -1.41 -12.62
C VAL A 103 -1.32 -2.73 -12.01
N TYR A 104 -0.40 -3.53 -11.48
CA TYR A 104 -0.69 -4.94 -11.15
C TYR A 104 -0.65 -5.30 -9.68
N GLU A 105 0.15 -4.61 -8.85
CA GLU A 105 0.36 -5.07 -7.46
C GLU A 105 -0.55 -4.40 -6.43
N LEU A 106 -1.11 -3.23 -6.74
CA LEU A 106 -1.85 -2.46 -5.75
C LEU A 106 -3.26 -3.00 -5.45
N ASP A 107 -3.86 -3.73 -6.39
CA ASP A 107 -5.19 -4.30 -6.17
C ASP A 107 -5.17 -5.36 -5.06
N GLU A 108 -4.14 -6.19 -5.03
CA GLU A 108 -3.97 -7.17 -3.95
C GLU A 108 -3.82 -6.49 -2.60
N LEU A 109 -2.98 -5.46 -2.53
CA LEU A 109 -2.79 -4.71 -1.29
C LEU A 109 -4.09 -4.06 -0.82
N LEU A 110 -4.86 -3.49 -1.73
CA LEU A 110 -6.17 -2.92 -1.40
C LEU A 110 -7.09 -3.97 -0.79
N SER A 111 -7.13 -5.18 -1.36
CA SER A 111 -7.95 -6.26 -0.82
C SER A 111 -7.57 -6.61 0.62
N TYR A 112 -6.28 -6.56 0.95
CA TYR A 112 -5.83 -6.80 2.33
C TYR A 112 -6.21 -5.68 3.28
N MET A 113 -6.19 -4.43 2.82
CA MET A 113 -6.65 -3.30 3.65
C MET A 113 -8.13 -3.43 3.99
N LEU A 114 -8.95 -3.85 3.04
CA LEU A 114 -10.36 -4.10 3.28
C LEU A 114 -10.56 -5.22 4.30
N LYS A 115 -9.76 -6.29 4.21
CA LYS A 115 -9.82 -7.40 5.18
C LYS A 115 -9.41 -6.96 6.59
N ILE A 116 -8.40 -6.12 6.72
CA ILE A 116 -7.98 -5.59 8.02
C ILE A 116 -9.13 -4.79 8.66
N ARG A 117 -9.79 -3.94 7.88
CA ARG A 117 -10.93 -3.16 8.39
C ARG A 117 -12.06 -4.07 8.85
N ASP A 118 -12.39 -5.07 8.05
CA ASP A 118 -13.45 -6.02 8.40
C ASP A 118 -13.15 -6.75 9.71
N GLU A 119 -11.91 -7.20 9.88
CA GLU A 119 -11.47 -7.84 11.11
C GLU A 119 -11.60 -6.92 12.31
N MET A 120 -11.12 -5.68 12.19
CA MET A 120 -11.17 -4.71 13.27
C MET A 120 -12.59 -4.32 13.64
N GLU A 121 -13.45 -4.10 12.66
CA GLU A 121 -14.85 -3.73 12.88
C GLU A 121 -15.66 -4.90 13.42
N SER A 122 -15.42 -6.12 12.91
CA SER A 122 -16.09 -7.32 13.38
C SER A 122 -15.79 -7.60 14.86
N LEU A 123 -14.52 -7.46 15.27
CA LEU A 123 -14.14 -7.62 16.67
C LEU A 123 -14.82 -6.57 17.55
N ASN A 124 -14.92 -5.35 17.08
CA ASN A 124 -15.62 -4.29 17.81
C ASN A 124 -17.10 -4.60 17.98
N GLN A 125 -17.78 -5.10 16.95
CA GLN A 125 -19.18 -5.49 17.00
C GLN A 125 -19.40 -6.64 17.97
N LYS A 126 -18.53 -7.63 18.00
CA LYS A 126 -18.61 -8.76 18.93
C LYS A 126 -18.51 -8.33 20.39
N ILE A 127 -17.69 -7.34 20.67
CA ILE A 127 -17.49 -6.81 22.02
C ILE A 127 -18.75 -6.10 22.51
N TRP A 128 -19.46 -5.43 21.62
CA TRP A 128 -20.64 -4.62 21.98
C TRP A 128 -21.96 -5.41 21.94
N LYS A 129 -21.94 -6.64 21.52
CA LYS A 129 -23.09 -7.54 21.62
C LYS A 129 -23.00 -8.37 22.89
#